data_449e57d1826f2b5bf154173aefc58e34
#
_entry.id   449e57d1826f2b5bf154173aefc58e34
#
_cell.length_a   1.000
_cell.length_b   1.000
_cell.length_c   1.000
_cell.angle_alpha   90.00
_cell.angle_beta   90.00
_cell.angle_gamma   90.00
#
_symmetry.space_group_name_H-M   'P 1'
#
loop_
_entity.id
_entity.type
_entity.pdbx_description
1 polymer ?
#
loop_
_entity_poly.entity_id
_entity_poly.type
_entity_poly.pdbx_seq_one_letter_code
_entity_poly.pdbx_strand_id
1 'polypeptide(L)'
;SQEVGELLAVTNAIKADVIDKETLGANFMLRLRSMYPAAIEARYKFTPDEDANGFELLEQAAKKRGFLVSRGEYDIERMANTLLSEYHDGKLGRLTLELPDE
;
A
#
# COMPACT_ATOMS: atom_id res chain seq x y z
N SER A 1 -22.52 -19.07 9.79
CA SER A 1 -22.11 -19.13 10.08
C SER A 1 -22.27 -18.95 10.24
N GLN A 2 -22.21 -18.77 9.92
CA GLN A 2 -21.89 -18.81 10.14
C GLN A 2 -21.79 -18.56 10.31
N GLU A 3 -21.99 -18.35 10.17
CA GLU A 3 -21.64 -18.26 10.33
C GLU A 3 -21.41 -17.95 10.15
N VAL A 4 -21.76 -17.88 10.00
CA VAL A 4 -21.28 -17.64 9.84
C VAL A 4 -21.25 -17.42 9.44
N GLY A 5 -21.50 -17.26 9.24
CA GLY A 5 -21.00 -17.20 8.85
C GLY A 5 -21.29 -16.79 8.60
N GLU A 6 -21.43 -16.56 8.47
CA GLU A 6 -21.32 -16.33 8.27
C GLU A 6 -21.20 -15.77 8.19
N LEU A 7 -21.34 -15.58 8.29
CA LEU A 7 -20.99 -15.18 8.22
C LEU A 7 -20.63 -14.86 7.99
N LEU A 8 -20.52 -14.60 7.60
CA LEU A 8 -19.88 -14.44 7.25
C LEU A 8 -19.87 -14.28 6.39
N ALA A 9 -20.34 -14.20 6.32
CA ALA A 9 -19.78 -14.12 5.11
C ALA A 9 -20.43 -13.22 4.32
N VAL A 10 -21.45 -13.12 4.27
CA VAL A 10 -22.08 -12.31 3.63
C VAL A 10 -21.63 -11.07 3.70
N THR A 11 -21.48 -10.67 4.59
CA THR A 11 -21.00 -9.44 4.73
C THR A 11 -19.64 -9.42 4.29
N ASN A 12 -19.13 -10.49 3.92
CA ASN A 12 -17.77 -10.50 3.52
C ASN A 12 -17.50 -9.85 2.23
N ALA A 13 -18.40 -9.91 1.34
CA ALA A 13 -18.18 -9.26 0.07
C ALA A 13 -18.05 -7.79 0.24
N ILE A 14 -18.86 -7.23 1.06
CA ILE A 14 -18.79 -5.83 1.28
C ILE A 14 -17.52 -5.44 1.99
N LYS A 15 -17.11 -6.25 2.90
CA LYS A 15 -15.90 -5.95 3.58
C LYS A 15 -14.72 -5.98 2.67
N ALA A 16 -14.78 -6.79 1.68
CA ALA A 16 -13.68 -6.82 0.75
C ALA A 16 -13.52 -5.49 0.07
N ASP A 17 -14.61 -4.81 -0.17
CA ASP A 17 -14.52 -3.53 -0.81
C ASP A 17 -13.95 -2.49 0.10
N VAL A 18 -14.16 -2.67 1.37
CA VAL A 18 -13.62 -1.74 2.28
C VAL A 18 -12.35 -2.21 2.82
N ILE A 19 -11.82 -3.20 2.20
CA ILE A 19 -10.64 -3.73 2.62
C ILE A 19 -9.72 -2.64 2.71
N ASP A 20 -9.00 -2.64 3.65
CA ASP A 20 -8.07 -1.68 4.03
C ASP A 20 -7.03 -1.51 2.94
N LYS A 21 -7.19 -0.52 2.14
CA LYS A 21 -6.23 -0.25 1.10
C LYS A 21 -4.90 0.15 1.67
N GLU A 22 -4.90 0.66 2.88
CA GLU A 22 -3.64 0.96 3.54
C GLU A 22 -2.86 -0.31 3.80
N THR A 23 -3.55 -1.35 4.26
CA THR A 23 -2.86 -2.62 4.49
C THR A 23 -2.36 -3.22 3.19
N LEU A 24 -3.19 -3.18 2.16
CA LEU A 24 -2.77 -3.69 0.87
C LEU A 24 -1.56 -2.91 0.35
N GLY A 25 -1.60 -1.60 0.45
CA GLY A 25 -0.49 -0.78 0.02
C GLY A 25 0.76 -1.01 0.84
N ALA A 26 0.59 -1.23 2.15
CA ALA A 26 1.73 -1.49 3.01
C ALA A 26 2.41 -2.81 2.63
N ASN A 27 1.60 -3.84 2.37
CA ASN A 27 2.16 -5.11 1.96
C ASN A 27 2.83 -5.00 0.60
N PHE A 28 2.25 -4.23 -0.29
CA PHE A 28 2.85 -4.00 -1.60
C PHE A 28 4.20 -3.30 -1.44
N MET A 29 4.27 -2.30 -0.57
CA MET A 29 5.50 -1.57 -0.37
C MET A 29 6.59 -2.48 0.19
N LEU A 30 6.24 -3.41 1.06
CA LEU A 30 7.21 -4.36 1.58
C LEU A 30 7.75 -5.26 0.48
N ARG A 31 6.86 -5.72 -0.41
CA ARG A 31 7.31 -6.52 -1.54
C ARG A 31 8.21 -5.73 -2.45
N LEU A 32 7.83 -4.48 -2.68
CA LEU A 32 8.59 -3.63 -3.55
C LEU A 32 9.99 -3.41 -2.99
N ARG A 33 10.08 -3.17 -1.69
CA ARG A 33 11.39 -2.98 -1.07
C ARG A 33 12.23 -4.24 -1.20
N SER A 34 11.59 -5.40 -1.05
CA SER A 34 12.31 -6.65 -1.10
C SER A 34 12.84 -6.95 -2.50
N MET A 35 12.04 -6.67 -3.50
CA MET A 35 12.38 -7.09 -4.86
C MET A 35 12.95 -5.97 -5.72
N TYR A 36 12.49 -4.76 -5.52
CA TYR A 36 12.89 -3.66 -6.40
C TYR A 36 13.08 -2.37 -5.59
N PRO A 37 14.02 -2.36 -4.67
CA PRO A 37 14.20 -1.14 -3.84
C PRO A 37 14.55 0.08 -4.68
N ALA A 38 15.21 -0.12 -5.80
CA ALA A 38 15.56 1.03 -6.65
C ALA A 38 14.33 1.70 -7.23
N ALA A 39 13.24 0.95 -7.40
CA ALA A 39 12.02 1.56 -7.91
C ALA A 39 11.43 2.54 -6.89
N ILE A 40 11.53 2.20 -5.62
CA ILE A 40 11.08 3.10 -4.57
C ILE A 40 11.92 4.37 -4.59
N GLU A 41 13.22 4.22 -4.68
CA GLU A 41 14.09 5.38 -4.68
C GLU A 41 13.86 6.25 -5.89
N ALA A 42 13.70 5.62 -7.04
CA ALA A 42 13.53 6.38 -8.28
C ALA A 42 12.20 7.12 -8.31
N ARG A 43 11.14 6.46 -7.86
CA ARG A 43 9.81 7.05 -7.99
C ARG A 43 9.45 7.92 -6.80
N TYR A 44 9.78 7.46 -5.59
CA TYR A 44 9.30 8.13 -4.38
C TYR A 44 10.39 8.93 -3.69
N LYS A 45 11.61 8.84 -4.20
CA LYS A 45 12.70 9.73 -3.81
C LYS A 45 13.12 9.58 -2.36
N PHE A 46 13.09 8.36 -1.86
CA PHE A 46 13.67 8.08 -0.56
C PHE A 46 14.25 6.67 -0.56
N THR A 47 15.19 6.44 0.32
CA THR A 47 15.77 5.11 0.45
C THR A 47 14.97 4.35 1.50
N PRO A 48 14.34 3.24 1.13
CA PRO A 48 13.52 2.53 2.11
C PRO A 48 14.36 1.93 3.20
N ASP A 49 13.94 2.16 4.43
CA ASP A 49 14.62 1.65 5.60
C ASP A 49 14.27 0.16 5.72
N GLU A 50 15.27 -0.67 5.92
CA GLU A 50 15.04 -2.10 5.99
C GLU A 50 14.27 -2.51 7.22
N ASP A 51 14.31 -1.68 8.25
CA ASP A 51 13.61 -2.00 9.48
C ASP A 51 12.21 -1.43 9.53
N ALA A 52 11.81 -0.65 8.55
CA ALA A 52 10.50 -0.03 8.57
C ALA A 52 9.44 -1.03 8.18
N ASN A 53 8.26 -0.90 8.78
CA ASN A 53 7.14 -1.70 8.33
C ASN A 53 6.49 -1.03 7.13
N GLY A 54 5.51 -1.71 6.52
CA GLY A 54 4.90 -1.18 5.31
C GLY A 54 4.20 0.14 5.50
N PHE A 55 3.56 0.35 6.65
CA PHE A 55 2.89 1.62 6.91
C PHE A 55 3.90 2.75 7.06
N GLU A 56 5.03 2.48 7.65
CA GLU A 56 6.08 3.47 7.77
C GLU A 56 6.64 3.84 6.41
N LEU A 57 6.77 2.86 5.53
CA LEU A 57 7.23 3.15 4.18
C LEU A 57 6.22 4.01 3.42
N LEU A 58 4.93 3.72 3.60
CA LEU A 58 3.90 4.55 2.98
C LEU A 58 3.96 5.97 3.53
N GLU A 59 4.21 6.09 4.82
CA GLU A 59 4.30 7.41 5.43
C GLU A 59 5.48 8.19 4.86
N GLN A 60 6.60 7.52 4.67
CA GLN A 60 7.76 8.19 4.10
C GLN A 60 7.49 8.67 2.69
N ALA A 61 6.79 7.84 1.91
CA ALA A 61 6.43 8.22 0.55
C ALA A 61 5.43 9.38 0.55
N ALA A 62 4.47 9.35 1.46
CA ALA A 62 3.49 10.43 1.57
C ALA A 62 4.18 11.73 1.93
N LYS A 63 5.16 11.65 2.82
CA LYS A 63 5.89 12.82 3.21
C LYS A 63 6.61 13.43 2.02
N LYS A 64 7.24 12.60 1.21
CA LYS A 64 7.95 13.11 0.04
C LYS A 64 7.00 13.73 -0.98
N ARG A 65 5.77 13.24 -1.06
CA ARG A 65 4.81 13.78 -1.98
C ARG A 65 4.02 14.95 -1.40
N GLY A 66 4.16 15.21 -0.11
CA GLY A 66 3.41 16.28 0.52
C GLY A 66 1.96 15.93 0.69
N PHE A 67 1.64 14.64 0.85
CA PHE A 67 0.26 14.21 1.05
C PHE A 67 -0.08 14.38 2.52
N LEU A 68 -0.65 15.50 2.85
CA LEU A 68 -0.97 15.81 4.25
C LEU A 68 -2.47 15.82 4.44
N VAL A 69 -2.89 15.43 5.63
CA VAL A 69 -4.27 15.66 6.05
C VAL A 69 -4.19 16.72 7.12
N SER A 70 -5.30 17.06 7.72
CA SER A 70 -5.31 18.12 8.72
C SER A 70 -4.42 17.71 9.90
N ARG A 71 -3.93 18.68 10.61
CA ARG A 71 -3.10 18.50 11.80
C ARG A 71 -1.69 18.01 11.49
N GLY A 72 -1.26 18.11 10.26
CA GLY A 72 0.11 17.77 9.94
C GLY A 72 0.40 16.30 9.81
N GLU A 73 -0.62 15.47 9.83
CA GLU A 73 -0.42 14.04 9.63
C GLU A 73 -0.38 13.73 8.16
N TYR A 74 0.32 12.67 7.80
CA TYR A 74 0.43 12.29 6.41
C TYR A 74 -0.72 11.38 6.00
N ASP A 75 -1.13 11.51 4.76
CA ASP A 75 -2.29 10.82 4.24
C ASP A 75 -1.87 9.46 3.71
N ILE A 76 -1.88 8.47 4.59
CA ILE A 76 -1.41 7.14 4.25
C ILE A 76 -2.35 6.47 3.26
N GLU A 77 -3.66 6.68 3.41
CA GLU A 77 -4.60 6.07 2.50
C GLU A 77 -4.40 6.58 1.08
N ARG A 78 -4.21 7.88 0.95
CA ARG A 78 -3.96 8.46 -0.36
C ARG A 78 -2.68 7.90 -0.96
N MET A 79 -1.65 7.74 -0.15
CA MET A 79 -0.39 7.20 -0.65
C MET A 79 -0.55 5.76 -1.08
N ALA A 80 -1.30 4.97 -0.32
CA ALA A 80 -1.53 3.59 -0.69
C ALA A 80 -2.26 3.50 -2.03
N ASN A 81 -3.29 4.29 -2.21
CA ASN A 81 -4.02 4.32 -3.47
C ASN A 81 -3.12 4.78 -4.61
N THR A 82 -2.29 5.78 -4.34
CA THR A 82 -1.38 6.29 -5.36
C THR A 82 -0.39 5.22 -5.77
N LEU A 83 0.18 4.52 -4.81
CA LEU A 83 1.14 3.48 -5.09
C LEU A 83 0.54 2.38 -5.97
N LEU A 84 -0.64 1.92 -5.60
CA LEU A 84 -1.28 0.85 -6.37
C LEU A 84 -1.64 1.32 -7.77
N SER A 85 -2.11 2.54 -7.88
CA SER A 85 -2.46 3.11 -9.17
C SER A 85 -1.22 3.29 -10.04
N GLU A 86 -0.14 3.77 -9.47
CA GLU A 86 1.07 3.99 -10.24
C GLU A 86 1.70 2.68 -10.68
N TYR A 87 1.59 1.65 -9.86
CA TYR A 87 2.04 0.34 -10.28
C TYR A 87 1.21 -0.14 -11.46
N HIS A 88 -0.10 -0.02 -11.34
CA HIS A 88 -1.01 -0.45 -12.40
C HIS A 88 -0.73 0.29 -13.70
N ASP A 89 -0.39 1.57 -13.61
CA ASP A 89 -0.16 2.39 -14.78
C ASP A 89 1.26 2.28 -15.32
N GLY A 90 2.08 1.45 -14.72
CA GLY A 90 3.44 1.24 -15.19
C GLY A 90 4.42 2.32 -14.81
N LYS A 91 4.04 3.19 -13.88
CA LYS A 91 4.91 4.32 -13.53
C LYS A 91 6.07 3.93 -12.66
N LEU A 92 6.06 2.73 -12.12
CA LEU A 92 7.19 2.22 -11.36
C LEU A 92 8.16 1.45 -12.24
N GLY A 93 7.88 1.35 -13.54
CA GLY A 93 8.70 0.59 -14.45
C GLY A 93 8.07 -0.76 -14.70
N ARG A 94 8.82 -1.60 -15.38
CA ARG A 94 8.29 -2.91 -15.73
C ARG A 94 8.63 -3.87 -14.61
N LEU A 95 7.77 -3.94 -13.63
CA LEU A 95 7.98 -4.79 -12.49
C LEU A 95 6.98 -5.92 -12.51
N THR A 96 7.41 -7.06 -12.02
CA THR A 96 6.53 -8.19 -11.86
C THR A 96 6.42 -8.49 -10.38
N LEU A 97 5.30 -8.15 -9.81
CA LEU A 97 5.03 -8.40 -8.41
C LEU A 97 3.75 -9.16 -8.31
N GLU A 98 3.74 -10.11 -7.39
CA GLU A 98 2.51 -10.79 -7.07
C GLU A 98 2.04 -10.28 -5.75
N LEU A 99 0.84 -9.78 -5.72
CA LEU A 99 0.27 -9.33 -4.48
C LEU A 99 -0.18 -10.53 -3.68
N PRO A 100 -0.17 -10.41 -2.38
CA PRO A 100 -0.61 -11.52 -1.55
C PRO A 100 -2.05 -11.82 -1.87
N ASP A 101 -2.36 -13.07 -1.86
CA ASP A 101 -3.70 -13.45 -2.07
C ASP A 101 -4.48 -13.09 -0.91
N GLU A 102 -5.64 -12.70 -1.13
CA GLU A 102 -6.44 -12.28 -0.06
C GLU A 102 -7.28 -13.32 0.46
#